data_687bf0860542991a37c001cdb8d5c0de
#
_entry.id   687bf0860542991a37c001cdb8d5c0de
#
_cell.length_a   1.000
_cell.length_b   1.000
_cell.length_c   1.000
_cell.angle_alpha   90.00
_cell.angle_beta   90.00
_cell.angle_gamma   90.00
#
_symmetry.space_group_name_H-M   'P 1'
#
loop_
_entity.id
_entity.type
_entity.pdbx_description
1 polymer ?
#
loop_
_entity_poly.entity_id
_entity_poly.type
_entity_poly.pdbx_seq_one_letter_code
_entity_poly.pdbx_strand_id
1 'polypeptide(L)'
;MKKCIWILGAILACTCMNASAQKSNDEPKGKAIVQVFSNFHTGFGHDNDERGFELDRSYVGYQYDLGKGFQIKGVMDIGQSDDVNDCHRIAYIKNAQITWKTGNWTLNGGLISTTQFNTQEKFWGYRYVMKSFQDLYKFGNSADLGISAAYKFNDWLSADAIVVNGEGYKKIQKKDGLQYGLGATLTPFEGLTMRAYYGLTEGADKTQENIQNLATFIGLKLDWFSLGGEYNRMWNAKHTDGLDYNGFSIYGNAALSKQVDVYLRYDDCSDDKQAFIAGVQWKVGKYVKLSPNFRWNHDDAYGGYQDSYMGYISCYFGF
;
A
#
# COMPACT_ATOMS: atom_id res chain seq x y z
N MET A 1 -35.83 -4.21 10.28
CA MET A 1 -34.92 -4.11 9.15
C MET A 1 -35.43 -3.18 8.04
N LYS A 2 -35.76 -1.91 8.30
CA LYS A 2 -36.24 -0.93 7.28
C LYS A 2 -35.80 0.52 7.58
N LYS A 3 -34.73 0.76 8.34
CA LYS A 3 -34.30 2.13 8.74
C LYS A 3 -32.92 2.59 8.26
N CYS A 4 -32.15 1.75 7.56
CA CYS A 4 -30.79 2.15 7.10
C CYS A 4 -30.73 2.70 5.64
N ILE A 5 -31.79 2.59 4.85
CA ILE A 5 -31.78 2.99 3.44
C ILE A 5 -31.87 4.52 3.24
N TRP A 6 -32.31 5.28 4.24
CA TRP A 6 -32.52 6.73 4.11
C TRP A 6 -31.26 7.60 4.33
N ILE A 7 -30.19 7.04 4.87
CA ILE A 7 -28.95 7.82 5.13
C ILE A 7 -28.08 7.93 3.87
N LEU A 8 -28.11 6.93 2.97
CA LEU A 8 -27.36 7.01 1.72
C LEU A 8 -28.00 7.96 0.69
N GLY A 9 -29.31 8.12 0.74
CA GLY A 9 -30.04 9.04 -0.18
C GLY A 9 -29.84 10.52 0.16
N ALA A 10 -29.55 10.86 1.40
CA ALA A 10 -29.40 12.26 1.84
C ALA A 10 -28.01 12.85 1.50
N ILE A 11 -26.99 12.03 1.31
CA ILE A 11 -25.65 12.48 0.94
C ILE A 11 -25.54 12.81 -0.54
N LEU A 12 -26.36 12.19 -1.40
CA LEU A 12 -26.36 12.46 -2.86
C LEU A 12 -27.16 13.70 -3.25
N ALA A 13 -28.04 14.20 -2.39
CA ALA A 13 -28.96 15.32 -2.73
C ALA A 13 -28.43 16.71 -2.38
N CYS A 14 -27.30 16.84 -1.66
CA CYS A 14 -26.78 18.15 -1.21
C CYS A 14 -25.67 18.77 -2.09
N THR A 15 -25.33 18.20 -3.23
CA THR A 15 -24.19 18.67 -4.03
C THR A 15 -24.55 19.43 -5.30
N CYS A 16 -25.77 19.91 -5.44
CA CYS A 16 -26.13 20.84 -6.53
C CYS A 16 -25.97 22.30 -6.10
N MET A 17 -24.80 22.70 -5.58
CA MET A 17 -24.51 24.11 -5.35
C MET A 17 -23.19 24.51 -6.02
N ASN A 18 -23.36 25.25 -7.12
CA ASN A 18 -22.41 26.19 -7.72
C ASN A 18 -20.91 25.82 -7.73
N ALA A 19 -20.52 24.94 -8.62
CA ALA A 19 -19.14 24.87 -9.07
C ALA A 19 -18.85 26.12 -9.94
N SER A 20 -18.30 27.16 -9.35
CA SER A 20 -17.61 28.21 -10.12
C SER A 20 -16.43 27.58 -10.81
N ALA A 21 -16.58 27.36 -12.11
CA ALA A 21 -15.53 26.79 -12.96
C ALA A 21 -14.37 27.77 -13.02
N GLN A 22 -13.32 27.50 -12.25
CA GLN A 22 -12.01 28.10 -12.46
C GLN A 22 -11.54 27.58 -13.83
N LYS A 23 -11.36 28.48 -14.80
CA LYS A 23 -10.79 28.14 -16.11
C LYS A 23 -9.35 27.67 -15.91
N SER A 24 -9.16 26.36 -15.79
CA SER A 24 -7.86 25.74 -15.98
C SER A 24 -7.73 25.38 -17.47
N ASN A 25 -6.66 25.79 -18.12
CA ASN A 25 -6.27 25.35 -19.47
C ASN A 25 -5.75 23.90 -19.41
N ASP A 26 -6.53 22.98 -18.79
CA ASP A 26 -6.13 21.58 -18.68
C ASP A 26 -6.60 20.83 -19.92
N GLU A 27 -5.75 20.77 -20.93
CA GLU A 27 -5.92 19.80 -21.99
C GLU A 27 -5.86 18.38 -21.41
N PRO A 28 -6.76 17.48 -21.83
CA PRO A 28 -6.76 16.09 -21.39
C PRO A 28 -5.38 15.44 -21.63
N LYS A 29 -4.78 14.89 -20.58
CA LYS A 29 -3.43 14.30 -20.65
C LYS A 29 -3.42 12.86 -20.20
N GLY A 30 -2.84 12.02 -21.04
CA GLY A 30 -2.62 10.61 -20.74
C GLY A 30 -1.21 10.33 -20.22
N LYS A 31 -1.10 9.36 -19.31
CA LYS A 31 0.16 8.84 -18.81
C LYS A 31 0.15 7.33 -18.82
N ALA A 32 1.07 6.70 -19.54
CA ALA A 32 1.32 5.27 -19.42
C ALA A 32 2.00 4.96 -18.07
N ILE A 33 1.69 3.81 -17.52
CA ILE A 33 2.26 3.28 -16.29
C ILE A 33 2.92 1.96 -16.64
N VAL A 34 4.23 1.90 -16.52
CA VAL A 34 5.00 0.66 -16.62
C VAL A 34 5.97 0.63 -15.46
N GLN A 35 5.91 -0.41 -14.64
CA GLN A 35 6.85 -0.62 -13.55
C GLN A 35 7.17 -2.11 -13.48
N VAL A 36 8.42 -2.46 -13.52
CA VAL A 36 8.89 -3.84 -13.45
C VAL A 36 9.87 -3.97 -12.29
N PHE A 37 9.63 -4.96 -11.46
CA PHE A 37 10.46 -5.36 -10.33
C PHE A 37 11.04 -6.72 -10.63
N SER A 38 12.33 -6.83 -10.64
CA SER A 38 13.05 -8.08 -10.84
C SER A 38 14.26 -8.13 -9.92
N ASN A 39 14.79 -9.30 -9.71
CA ASN A 39 15.96 -9.48 -8.87
C ASN A 39 16.84 -10.64 -9.35
N PHE A 40 18.08 -10.62 -8.92
CA PHE A 40 18.90 -11.80 -8.72
C PHE A 40 19.09 -11.97 -7.22
N HIS A 41 18.93 -13.19 -6.73
CA HIS A 41 19.13 -13.50 -5.32
C HIS A 41 20.02 -14.71 -5.12
N THR A 42 20.63 -14.80 -3.95
CA THR A 42 21.39 -15.96 -3.48
C THR A 42 21.26 -16.07 -1.97
N GLY A 43 21.03 -17.28 -1.49
CA GLY A 43 21.07 -17.62 -0.09
C GLY A 43 22.50 -17.72 0.45
N PHE A 44 22.64 -17.56 1.75
CA PHE A 44 23.87 -17.76 2.49
C PHE A 44 23.62 -18.65 3.70
N GLY A 45 24.61 -19.44 4.08
CA GLY A 45 24.54 -20.33 5.24
C GLY A 45 24.34 -21.79 4.89
N HIS A 46 24.34 -22.64 5.93
CA HIS A 46 24.08 -24.05 5.80
C HIS A 46 22.59 -24.25 5.50
N ASP A 47 22.26 -25.09 4.52
CA ASP A 47 20.89 -25.40 4.11
C ASP A 47 20.11 -24.28 3.38
N ASN A 48 20.80 -23.26 2.86
CA ASN A 48 20.18 -22.21 2.06
C ASN A 48 20.87 -22.09 0.70
N ASP A 49 20.51 -22.97 -0.23
CA ASP A 49 21.07 -23.04 -1.60
C ASP A 49 20.22 -22.28 -2.63
N GLU A 50 19.23 -21.50 -2.18
CA GLU A 50 18.35 -20.76 -3.07
C GLU A 50 19.16 -19.73 -3.88
N ARG A 51 19.07 -19.81 -5.20
CA ARG A 51 19.74 -18.87 -6.10
C ARG A 51 19.01 -18.78 -7.43
N GLY A 52 18.74 -17.58 -7.89
CA GLY A 52 18.08 -17.41 -9.19
C GLY A 52 17.82 -15.99 -9.60
N PHE A 53 17.32 -15.86 -10.82
CA PHE A 53 16.69 -14.64 -11.30
C PHE A 53 15.18 -14.73 -11.13
N GLU A 54 14.59 -13.64 -10.70
CA GLU A 54 13.15 -13.58 -10.49
C GLU A 54 12.55 -12.30 -11.07
N LEU A 55 11.36 -12.44 -11.67
CA LEU A 55 10.48 -11.34 -12.00
C LEU A 55 9.41 -11.26 -10.89
N ASP A 56 9.64 -10.38 -9.92
CA ASP A 56 8.76 -10.25 -8.75
C ASP A 56 7.37 -9.75 -9.14
N ARG A 57 7.35 -8.71 -10.01
CA ARG A 57 6.09 -8.03 -10.35
C ARG A 57 6.24 -7.10 -11.55
N SER A 58 5.15 -6.95 -12.27
CA SER A 58 5.02 -5.91 -13.29
C SER A 58 3.68 -5.19 -13.15
N TYR A 59 3.71 -3.85 -13.16
CA TYR A 59 2.51 -3.03 -13.31
C TYR A 59 2.46 -2.47 -14.70
N VAL A 60 1.32 -2.67 -15.38
CA VAL A 60 1.07 -2.11 -16.70
C VAL A 60 -0.29 -1.42 -16.68
N GLY A 61 -0.34 -0.17 -17.09
CA GLY A 61 -1.59 0.57 -17.02
C GLY A 61 -1.55 1.92 -17.71
N TYR A 62 -2.65 2.62 -17.55
CA TYR A 62 -2.82 3.95 -18.10
C TYR A 62 -3.64 4.81 -17.14
N GLN A 63 -3.27 6.06 -17.06
CA GLN A 63 -4.00 7.09 -16.34
C GLN A 63 -4.33 8.20 -17.31
N TYR A 64 -5.58 8.67 -17.30
CA TYR A 64 -6.03 9.73 -18.19
C TYR A 64 -6.77 10.81 -17.40
N ASP A 65 -6.36 12.03 -17.60
CA ASP A 65 -7.00 13.21 -17.03
C ASP A 65 -8.08 13.69 -18.02
N LEU A 66 -9.33 13.64 -17.58
CA LEU A 66 -10.49 14.05 -18.37
C LEU A 66 -10.76 15.56 -18.31
N GLY A 67 -9.99 16.29 -17.47
CA GLY A 67 -10.26 17.69 -17.15
C GLY A 67 -11.35 17.87 -16.09
N LYS A 68 -11.57 19.09 -15.63
CA LYS A 68 -12.54 19.46 -14.58
C LYS A 68 -12.38 18.65 -13.28
N GLY A 69 -11.16 18.21 -12.98
CA GLY A 69 -10.82 17.41 -11.81
C GLY A 69 -11.12 15.91 -11.93
N PHE A 70 -11.63 15.43 -13.05
CA PHE A 70 -11.87 14.01 -13.28
C PHE A 70 -10.65 13.31 -13.88
N GLN A 71 -10.34 12.15 -13.35
CA GLN A 71 -9.26 11.28 -13.79
C GLN A 71 -9.70 9.82 -13.76
N ILE A 72 -9.34 9.06 -14.76
CA ILE A 72 -9.50 7.60 -14.79
C ILE A 72 -8.14 6.93 -14.73
N LYS A 73 -8.07 5.75 -14.10
CA LYS A 73 -6.85 4.96 -13.97
C LYS A 73 -7.18 3.47 -14.09
N GLY A 74 -6.51 2.79 -15.01
CA GLY A 74 -6.52 1.35 -15.14
C GLY A 74 -5.12 0.80 -14.96
N VAL A 75 -4.93 -0.18 -14.08
CA VAL A 75 -3.62 -0.82 -13.84
C VAL A 75 -3.81 -2.31 -13.66
N MET A 76 -3.07 -3.10 -14.41
CA MET A 76 -2.88 -4.53 -14.18
C MET A 76 -1.64 -4.76 -13.31
N ASP A 77 -1.76 -5.69 -12.37
CA ASP A 77 -0.68 -6.23 -11.53
C ASP A 77 -0.39 -7.65 -12.02
N ILE A 78 0.74 -7.83 -12.66
CA ILE A 78 1.22 -9.12 -13.12
C ILE A 78 2.26 -9.60 -12.11
N GLY A 79 1.91 -10.64 -11.37
CA GLY A 79 2.74 -11.18 -10.30
C GLY A 79 2.66 -12.70 -10.23
N GLN A 80 3.43 -13.28 -9.35
CA GLN A 80 3.34 -14.70 -9.04
C GLN A 80 2.04 -15.01 -8.30
N SER A 81 1.53 -16.22 -8.51
CA SER A 81 0.37 -16.75 -7.80
C SER A 81 0.51 -18.25 -7.65
N ASP A 82 0.18 -18.73 -6.46
CA ASP A 82 0.10 -20.15 -6.14
C ASP A 82 -1.33 -20.69 -6.39
N ASP A 83 -2.26 -19.82 -6.78
CA ASP A 83 -3.69 -20.18 -6.95
C ASP A 83 -3.96 -20.99 -8.25
N VAL A 84 -2.98 -21.10 -9.15
CA VAL A 84 -3.13 -21.81 -10.44
C VAL A 84 -1.93 -22.72 -10.65
N ASN A 85 -2.20 -24.01 -10.72
CA ASN A 85 -1.18 -25.02 -11.03
C ASN A 85 -0.45 -24.69 -12.33
N ASP A 86 0.87 -24.75 -12.31
CA ASP A 86 1.77 -24.54 -13.47
C ASP A 86 1.70 -23.14 -14.11
N CYS A 87 0.92 -22.22 -13.56
CA CYS A 87 0.86 -20.83 -14.02
C CYS A 87 1.54 -19.91 -13.02
N HIS A 88 2.80 -19.60 -13.24
CA HIS A 88 3.59 -18.81 -12.29
C HIS A 88 3.32 -17.31 -12.33
N ARG A 89 2.62 -16.80 -13.37
CA ARG A 89 2.33 -15.37 -13.51
C ARG A 89 0.91 -15.13 -13.95
N ILE A 90 0.17 -14.40 -13.12
CA ILE A 90 -1.23 -14.03 -13.34
C ILE A 90 -1.36 -12.52 -13.38
N ALA A 91 -2.19 -12.02 -14.26
CA ALA A 91 -2.56 -10.62 -14.34
C ALA A 91 -3.86 -10.37 -13.56
N TYR A 92 -3.79 -9.52 -12.55
CA TYR A 92 -4.96 -9.03 -11.81
C TYR A 92 -5.24 -7.58 -12.20
N ILE A 93 -6.50 -7.19 -12.26
CA ILE A 93 -6.86 -5.78 -12.32
C ILE A 93 -6.62 -5.19 -10.93
N LYS A 94 -5.60 -4.36 -10.78
CA LYS A 94 -5.29 -3.71 -9.49
C LYS A 94 -6.07 -2.43 -9.29
N ASN A 95 -6.21 -1.63 -10.35
CA ASN A 95 -7.04 -0.43 -10.32
C ASN A 95 -7.91 -0.37 -11.57
N ALA A 96 -9.19 -0.08 -11.38
CA ALA A 96 -10.15 0.38 -12.38
C ALA A 96 -10.95 1.50 -11.70
N GLN A 97 -10.37 2.68 -11.65
CA GLN A 97 -10.72 3.74 -10.71
C GLN A 97 -11.08 5.03 -11.46
N ILE A 98 -12.15 5.66 -11.02
CA ILE A 98 -12.41 7.07 -11.28
C ILE A 98 -12.06 7.91 -10.06
N THR A 99 -11.42 9.04 -10.28
CA THR A 99 -11.11 10.04 -9.24
C THR A 99 -11.73 11.35 -9.62
N TRP A 100 -12.38 12.02 -8.69
CA TRP A 100 -12.83 13.40 -8.84
C TRP A 100 -12.25 14.29 -7.76
N LYS A 101 -11.52 15.32 -8.19
CA LYS A 101 -10.95 16.36 -7.33
C LYS A 101 -11.75 17.65 -7.49
N THR A 102 -12.33 18.12 -6.41
CA THR A 102 -13.12 19.37 -6.40
C THR A 102 -12.92 20.11 -5.11
N GLY A 103 -12.43 21.36 -5.20
CA GLY A 103 -12.03 22.11 -4.02
C GLY A 103 -11.02 21.31 -3.17
N ASN A 104 -11.33 21.13 -1.90
CA ASN A 104 -10.50 20.36 -0.95
C ASN A 104 -10.84 18.86 -0.91
N TRP A 105 -11.79 18.39 -1.72
CA TRP A 105 -12.22 16.99 -1.79
C TRP A 105 -11.45 16.21 -2.84
N THR A 106 -11.13 14.96 -2.51
CA THR A 106 -10.74 13.91 -3.47
C THR A 106 -11.64 12.73 -3.24
N LEU A 107 -12.43 12.39 -4.25
CA LEU A 107 -13.39 11.28 -4.25
C LEU A 107 -12.92 10.21 -5.22
N ASN A 108 -12.98 8.94 -4.81
CA ASN A 108 -12.62 7.82 -5.65
C ASN A 108 -13.76 6.79 -5.68
N GLY A 109 -13.92 6.11 -6.81
CA GLY A 109 -14.88 5.01 -6.97
C GLY A 109 -14.36 3.96 -7.93
N GLY A 110 -14.80 2.72 -7.76
CA GLY A 110 -14.37 1.56 -8.53
C GLY A 110 -13.37 0.68 -7.79
N LEU A 111 -12.47 0.02 -8.49
CA LEU A 111 -11.38 -0.74 -7.88
C LEU A 111 -10.26 0.23 -7.54
N ILE A 112 -10.30 0.71 -6.30
CA ILE A 112 -9.51 1.85 -5.81
C ILE A 112 -8.30 1.39 -4.98
N SER A 113 -7.28 2.24 -4.90
CA SER A 113 -6.23 2.06 -3.91
C SER A 113 -6.78 2.33 -2.50
N THR A 114 -6.47 1.46 -1.54
CA THR A 114 -6.88 1.66 -0.14
C THR A 114 -6.11 2.80 0.51
N THR A 115 -6.68 3.38 1.56
CA THR A 115 -6.07 4.52 2.25
C THR A 115 -5.25 4.12 3.47
N GLN A 116 -5.33 2.86 3.92
CA GLN A 116 -4.75 2.38 5.17
C GLN A 116 -3.25 2.67 5.30
N PHE A 117 -2.45 2.25 4.32
CA PHE A 117 -0.99 2.34 4.40
C PHE A 117 -0.30 3.03 3.20
N ASN A 118 -1.04 3.71 2.36
CA ASN A 118 -0.48 4.43 1.21
C ASN A 118 0.59 5.46 1.59
N THR A 119 0.44 6.10 2.77
CA THR A 119 1.41 7.10 3.27
C THR A 119 2.72 6.40 3.64
N GLN A 120 2.65 5.32 4.40
CA GLN A 120 3.80 4.52 4.84
C GLN A 120 4.53 3.90 3.65
N GLU A 121 3.79 3.32 2.69
CA GLU A 121 4.39 2.73 1.50
C GLU A 121 5.13 3.77 0.65
N LYS A 122 4.55 4.96 0.47
CA LYS A 122 5.21 6.05 -0.25
C LYS A 122 6.43 6.59 0.49
N PHE A 123 6.36 6.60 1.81
CA PHE A 123 7.47 7.06 2.64
C PHE A 123 8.63 6.05 2.61
N TRP A 124 8.35 4.75 2.72
CA TRP A 124 9.33 3.69 2.53
C TRP A 124 10.05 3.82 1.17
N GLY A 125 9.30 3.96 0.07
CA GLY A 125 9.84 4.29 -1.25
C GLY A 125 10.61 3.19 -1.99
N TYR A 126 10.94 2.08 -1.34
CA TYR A 126 11.72 0.96 -1.88
C TYR A 126 10.87 -0.30 -2.08
N ARG A 127 9.61 -0.13 -2.52
CA ARG A 127 8.68 -1.25 -2.72
C ARG A 127 9.20 -2.30 -3.70
N TYR A 128 10.03 -1.92 -4.68
CA TYR A 128 10.65 -2.85 -5.62
C TYR A 128 11.75 -3.73 -4.96
N VAL A 129 12.25 -3.29 -3.82
CA VAL A 129 13.16 -4.08 -2.98
C VAL A 129 12.32 -4.96 -2.06
N MET A 130 11.44 -4.39 -1.25
CA MET A 130 10.61 -5.10 -0.29
C MET A 130 9.26 -4.39 -0.12
N LYS A 131 8.17 -5.15 -0.02
CA LYS A 131 6.83 -4.61 0.28
C LYS A 131 6.86 -3.78 1.56
N SER A 132 5.95 -2.79 1.68
CA SER A 132 5.74 -2.10 2.95
C SER A 132 5.30 -3.07 4.05
N PHE A 133 5.49 -2.71 5.32
CA PHE A 133 5.21 -3.57 6.46
C PHE A 133 3.79 -4.16 6.41
N GLN A 134 2.77 -3.33 6.27
CA GLN A 134 1.38 -3.79 6.27
C GLN A 134 1.02 -4.68 5.07
N ASP A 135 1.62 -4.45 3.90
CA ASP A 135 1.44 -5.32 2.71
C ASP A 135 2.20 -6.65 2.88
N LEU A 136 3.37 -6.63 3.51
CA LEU A 136 4.19 -7.83 3.75
C LEU A 136 3.50 -8.76 4.75
N TYR A 137 3.10 -8.24 5.90
CA TYR A 137 2.51 -9.01 7.01
C TYR A 137 0.97 -9.07 6.95
N LYS A 138 0.37 -8.63 5.84
CA LYS A 138 -1.08 -8.77 5.54
C LYS A 138 -2.00 -8.08 6.55
N PHE A 139 -1.62 -6.90 7.06
CA PHE A 139 -2.49 -6.06 7.87
C PHE A 139 -3.61 -5.39 7.07
N GLY A 140 -3.52 -5.39 5.74
CA GLY A 140 -4.54 -4.83 4.87
C GLY A 140 -4.24 -5.09 3.39
N ASN A 141 -5.19 -4.72 2.53
CA ASN A 141 -5.08 -4.82 1.09
C ASN A 141 -4.67 -3.48 0.48
N SER A 142 -3.86 -3.49 -0.58
CA SER A 142 -3.38 -2.26 -1.24
C SER A 142 -4.39 -1.66 -2.23
N ALA A 143 -5.39 -2.44 -2.64
CA ALA A 143 -6.50 -2.00 -3.49
C ALA A 143 -7.72 -2.90 -3.27
N ASP A 144 -8.92 -2.35 -3.45
CA ASP A 144 -10.18 -3.07 -3.32
C ASP A 144 -11.31 -2.33 -4.03
N LEU A 145 -12.43 -3.02 -4.27
CA LEU A 145 -13.62 -2.45 -4.91
C LEU A 145 -14.47 -1.68 -3.91
N GLY A 146 -14.74 -0.41 -4.21
CA GLY A 146 -15.57 0.45 -3.36
C GLY A 146 -15.38 1.93 -3.64
N ILE A 147 -15.50 2.73 -2.59
CA ILE A 147 -15.43 4.20 -2.64
C ILE A 147 -14.55 4.74 -1.52
N SER A 148 -13.92 5.89 -1.76
CA SER A 148 -13.24 6.65 -0.72
C SER A 148 -13.42 8.15 -0.93
N ALA A 149 -13.33 8.89 0.16
CA ALA A 149 -13.34 10.34 0.18
C ALA A 149 -12.20 10.84 1.07
N ALA A 150 -11.46 11.83 0.61
CA ALA A 150 -10.48 12.53 1.40
C ALA A 150 -10.77 14.03 1.36
N TYR A 151 -10.57 14.71 2.49
CA TYR A 151 -10.76 16.15 2.63
C TYR A 151 -9.52 16.81 3.25
N LYS A 152 -9.04 17.84 2.60
CA LYS A 152 -7.95 18.68 3.08
C LYS A 152 -8.54 19.87 3.84
N PHE A 153 -8.46 19.86 5.17
CA PHE A 153 -8.97 20.95 6.01
C PHE A 153 -8.12 22.21 5.84
N ASN A 154 -6.80 22.01 5.81
CA ASN A 154 -5.80 23.05 5.63
C ASN A 154 -4.46 22.40 5.18
N ASP A 155 -3.36 23.14 5.18
CA ASP A 155 -2.08 22.63 4.69
C ASP A 155 -1.43 21.57 5.60
N TRP A 156 -1.82 21.50 6.85
CA TRP A 156 -1.24 20.59 7.83
C TRP A 156 -2.18 19.44 8.27
N LEU A 157 -3.49 19.49 7.94
CA LEU A 157 -4.46 18.48 8.34
C LEU A 157 -5.32 18.00 7.16
N SER A 158 -5.37 16.69 6.98
CA SER A 158 -6.34 16.02 6.10
C SER A 158 -6.92 14.77 6.78
N ALA A 159 -8.12 14.40 6.38
CA ALA A 159 -8.74 13.15 6.79
C ALA A 159 -9.30 12.40 5.57
N ASP A 160 -9.44 11.10 5.71
CA ASP A 160 -10.01 10.23 4.68
C ASP A 160 -10.94 9.17 5.28
N ALA A 161 -11.91 8.75 4.48
CA ALA A 161 -12.80 7.65 4.77
C ALA A 161 -12.87 6.73 3.56
N ILE A 162 -13.05 5.43 3.81
CA ILE A 162 -13.15 4.42 2.77
C ILE A 162 -14.21 3.38 3.14
N VAL A 163 -14.95 2.91 2.15
CA VAL A 163 -15.84 1.76 2.24
C VAL A 163 -15.56 0.86 1.05
N VAL A 164 -15.14 -0.38 1.30
CA VAL A 164 -14.77 -1.36 0.27
C VAL A 164 -15.23 -2.76 0.66
N ASN A 165 -15.12 -3.72 -0.25
CA ASN A 165 -15.50 -5.10 0.02
C ASN A 165 -14.68 -5.78 1.14
N GLY A 166 -13.40 -5.44 1.29
CA GLY A 166 -12.52 -6.01 2.32
C GLY A 166 -11.68 -7.23 1.88
N GLU A 167 -12.01 -7.88 0.78
CA GLU A 167 -11.31 -9.09 0.31
C GLU A 167 -10.06 -8.79 -0.54
N GLY A 168 -9.93 -7.55 -1.02
CA GLY A 168 -8.83 -7.10 -1.86
C GLY A 168 -9.01 -7.41 -3.35
N TYR A 169 -8.25 -6.73 -4.19
CA TYR A 169 -8.40 -6.75 -5.66
C TYR A 169 -8.12 -8.10 -6.33
N LYS A 170 -7.50 -9.04 -5.63
CA LYS A 170 -7.19 -10.39 -6.15
C LYS A 170 -8.34 -11.37 -6.00
N LYS A 171 -9.37 -11.02 -5.26
CA LYS A 171 -10.53 -11.86 -4.98
C LYS A 171 -11.80 -11.19 -5.44
N ILE A 172 -12.78 -12.00 -5.84
CA ILE A 172 -14.15 -11.54 -6.08
C ILE A 172 -14.86 -11.59 -4.73
N GLN A 173 -15.66 -10.60 -4.41
CA GLN A 173 -16.49 -10.63 -3.22
C GLN A 173 -17.40 -11.87 -3.25
N LYS A 174 -17.23 -12.72 -2.25
CA LYS A 174 -17.98 -13.97 -2.07
C LYS A 174 -18.78 -13.98 -0.78
N LYS A 175 -18.58 -12.99 0.08
CA LYS A 175 -19.12 -12.91 1.44
C LYS A 175 -19.85 -11.60 1.63
N ASP A 176 -20.86 -11.62 2.51
CA ASP A 176 -21.62 -10.44 2.89
C ASP A 176 -20.86 -9.65 3.93
N GLY A 177 -19.98 -8.88 3.73
CA GLY A 177 -19.26 -8.04 4.68
C GLY A 177 -18.62 -6.87 3.94
N LEU A 178 -18.51 -5.74 4.62
CA LEU A 178 -17.82 -4.57 4.10
C LEU A 178 -16.67 -4.19 5.03
N GLN A 179 -15.69 -3.53 4.46
CA GLN A 179 -14.61 -2.89 5.21
C GLN A 179 -14.84 -1.39 5.21
N TYR A 180 -14.80 -0.81 6.41
CA TYR A 180 -14.86 0.63 6.66
C TYR A 180 -13.51 1.08 7.17
N GLY A 181 -13.10 2.29 6.84
CA GLY A 181 -11.87 2.86 7.36
C GLY A 181 -11.94 4.38 7.47
N LEU A 182 -11.27 4.88 8.50
CA LEU A 182 -11.10 6.32 8.75
C LEU A 182 -9.62 6.60 8.98
N GLY A 183 -9.09 7.62 8.33
CA GLY A 183 -7.70 8.04 8.47
C GLY A 183 -7.58 9.54 8.69
N ALA A 184 -6.55 9.94 9.44
CA ALA A 184 -6.15 11.32 9.58
C ALA A 184 -4.64 11.45 9.34
N THR A 185 -4.24 12.47 8.61
CA THR A 185 -2.84 12.78 8.33
C THR A 185 -2.52 14.20 8.75
N LEU A 186 -1.45 14.34 9.51
CA LEU A 186 -0.93 15.61 10.00
C LEU A 186 0.45 15.87 9.39
N THR A 187 0.66 17.07 8.87
CA THR A 187 1.94 17.57 8.37
C THR A 187 2.24 18.93 9.00
N PRO A 188 2.52 18.98 10.34
CA PRO A 188 2.56 20.23 11.09
C PRO A 188 3.66 21.19 10.65
N PHE A 189 4.71 20.67 10.04
CA PHE A 189 5.78 21.43 9.39
C PHE A 189 6.39 20.63 8.25
N GLU A 190 7.14 21.30 7.40
CA GLU A 190 7.78 20.68 6.24
C GLU A 190 8.67 19.50 6.64
N GLY A 191 8.45 18.36 5.99
CA GLY A 191 9.17 17.13 6.24
C GLY A 191 8.55 16.20 7.29
N LEU A 192 7.78 16.67 8.28
CA LEU A 192 7.15 15.80 9.25
C LEU A 192 5.76 15.36 8.78
N THR A 193 5.54 14.05 8.74
CA THR A 193 4.24 13.44 8.46
C THR A 193 3.86 12.47 9.57
N MET A 194 2.65 12.61 10.09
CA MET A 194 2.06 11.68 11.06
C MET A 194 0.73 11.18 10.49
N ARG A 195 0.42 9.92 10.69
CA ARG A 195 -0.86 9.33 10.27
C ARG A 195 -1.39 8.36 11.31
N ALA A 196 -2.69 8.40 11.51
CA ALA A 196 -3.45 7.37 12.22
C ALA A 196 -4.59 6.89 11.31
N TYR A 197 -4.86 5.60 11.33
CA TYR A 197 -5.94 4.97 10.59
C TYR A 197 -6.59 3.89 11.48
N TYR A 198 -7.91 3.83 11.44
CA TYR A 198 -8.69 2.77 12.04
C TYR A 198 -9.61 2.15 11.01
N GLY A 199 -9.62 0.83 10.95
CA GLY A 199 -10.43 0.03 10.02
C GLY A 199 -11.25 -1.01 10.75
N LEU A 200 -12.43 -1.29 10.21
CA LEU A 200 -13.33 -2.36 10.64
C LEU A 200 -13.74 -3.17 9.41
N THR A 201 -13.50 -4.48 9.42
CA THR A 201 -13.99 -5.41 8.39
C THR A 201 -15.03 -6.31 9.03
N GLU A 202 -16.24 -6.29 8.49
CA GLU A 202 -17.35 -7.11 8.99
C GLU A 202 -17.11 -8.59 8.76
N GLY A 203 -17.49 -9.43 9.71
CA GLY A 203 -17.62 -10.87 9.51
C GLY A 203 -18.75 -11.17 8.51
N ALA A 204 -18.59 -12.20 7.71
CA ALA A 204 -19.58 -12.58 6.70
C ALA A 204 -20.86 -13.17 7.29
N ASP A 205 -20.78 -13.67 8.51
CA ASP A 205 -21.91 -14.25 9.24
C ASP A 205 -21.72 -14.10 10.76
N LYS A 206 -22.69 -14.56 11.54
CA LYS A 206 -22.70 -14.42 13.01
C LYS A 206 -21.64 -15.27 13.73
N THR A 207 -20.97 -16.15 13.04
CA THR A 207 -19.90 -17.02 13.60
C THR A 207 -18.51 -16.41 13.41
N GLN A 208 -18.43 -15.31 12.68
CA GLN A 208 -17.18 -14.61 12.34
C GLN A 208 -17.10 -13.29 13.09
N GLU A 209 -16.00 -13.08 13.78
CA GLU A 209 -15.72 -11.80 14.43
C GLU A 209 -15.35 -10.71 13.44
N ASN A 210 -15.65 -9.48 13.80
CA ASN A 210 -15.20 -8.32 13.04
C ASN A 210 -13.70 -8.12 13.22
N ILE A 211 -12.98 -8.02 12.12
CA ILE A 211 -11.55 -7.62 12.16
C ILE A 211 -11.47 -6.12 12.41
N GLN A 212 -10.65 -5.71 13.36
CA GLN A 212 -10.33 -4.31 13.60
C GLN A 212 -8.85 -4.07 13.32
N ASN A 213 -8.53 -2.93 12.73
CA ASN A 213 -7.16 -2.53 12.42
C ASN A 213 -6.87 -1.13 12.97
N LEU A 214 -5.75 -0.99 13.65
CA LEU A 214 -5.13 0.29 13.98
C LEU A 214 -3.78 0.36 13.28
N ALA A 215 -3.56 1.41 12.49
CA ALA A 215 -2.27 1.70 11.87
C ALA A 215 -1.84 3.12 12.24
N THR A 216 -0.65 3.25 12.78
CA THR A 216 -0.05 4.54 13.13
C THR A 216 1.29 4.71 12.45
N PHE A 217 1.64 5.93 12.12
CA PHE A 217 2.88 6.26 11.41
C PHE A 217 3.38 7.63 11.82
N ILE A 218 4.70 7.76 11.92
CA ILE A 218 5.42 9.02 11.99
C ILE A 218 6.64 8.95 11.07
N GLY A 219 6.88 9.98 10.29
CA GLY A 219 8.03 10.05 9.39
C GLY A 219 8.56 11.46 9.24
N LEU A 220 9.86 11.59 9.34
CA LEU A 220 10.60 12.83 9.05
C LEU A 220 11.38 12.65 7.74
N LYS A 221 11.18 13.54 6.79
CA LYS A 221 11.86 13.56 5.50
C LYS A 221 12.52 14.90 5.28
N LEU A 222 13.83 14.89 5.23
CA LEU A 222 14.68 16.01 4.88
C LEU A 222 15.24 15.81 3.46
N ASP A 223 15.96 16.78 2.92
CA ASP A 223 16.51 16.73 1.56
C ASP A 223 17.45 15.53 1.34
N TRP A 224 18.25 15.19 2.34
CA TRP A 224 19.28 14.15 2.25
C TRP A 224 19.00 12.91 3.10
N PHE A 225 17.98 12.94 3.96
CA PHE A 225 17.70 11.89 4.95
C PHE A 225 16.20 11.73 5.17
N SER A 226 15.75 10.49 5.36
CA SER A 226 14.42 10.21 5.87
C SER A 226 14.46 9.13 6.95
N LEU A 227 13.58 9.28 7.94
CA LEU A 227 13.36 8.29 9.00
C LEU A 227 11.87 8.16 9.25
N GLY A 228 11.35 6.94 9.17
CA GLY A 228 9.96 6.62 9.43
C GLY A 228 9.81 5.45 10.38
N GLY A 229 8.73 5.45 11.14
CA GLY A 229 8.33 4.36 12.00
C GLY A 229 6.82 4.18 11.95
N GLU A 230 6.38 2.94 12.02
CA GLU A 230 4.96 2.59 12.08
C GLU A 230 4.72 1.51 13.12
N TYR A 231 3.55 1.57 13.76
CA TYR A 231 3.01 0.53 14.61
C TYR A 231 1.62 0.15 14.13
N ASN A 232 1.36 -1.14 14.04
CA ASN A 232 0.14 -1.69 13.51
C ASN A 232 -0.40 -2.74 14.47
N ARG A 233 -1.73 -2.77 14.66
CA ARG A 233 -2.43 -3.81 15.42
C ARG A 233 -3.69 -4.23 14.69
N MET A 234 -3.91 -5.53 14.64
CA MET A 234 -5.11 -6.17 14.10
C MET A 234 -5.70 -7.05 15.19
N TRP A 235 -6.96 -6.84 15.51
CA TRP A 235 -7.74 -7.69 16.41
C TRP A 235 -8.62 -8.61 15.60
N ASN A 236 -8.83 -9.81 16.11
CA ASN A 236 -9.65 -10.87 15.51
C ASN A 236 -9.22 -11.20 14.08
N ALA A 237 -7.92 -11.30 13.85
CA ALA A 237 -7.36 -11.65 12.54
C ALA A 237 -8.02 -12.92 11.99
N LYS A 238 -8.22 -12.98 10.66
CA LYS A 238 -8.94 -14.08 9.99
C LYS A 238 -10.37 -14.30 10.53
N HIS A 239 -11.00 -13.27 11.10
CA HIS A 239 -12.33 -13.32 11.73
C HIS A 239 -12.43 -14.32 12.91
N THR A 240 -11.33 -14.53 13.63
CA THR A 240 -11.22 -15.48 14.76
C THR A 240 -11.09 -14.69 16.05
N ASP A 241 -11.97 -14.97 17.01
CA ASP A 241 -11.95 -14.33 18.34
C ASP A 241 -10.60 -14.53 19.03
N GLY A 242 -10.04 -13.43 19.52
CA GLY A 242 -8.79 -13.42 20.26
C GLY A 242 -7.53 -13.70 19.44
N LEU A 243 -7.62 -13.90 18.12
CA LEU A 243 -6.45 -14.00 17.26
C LEU A 243 -5.96 -12.59 16.88
N ASP A 244 -5.04 -12.07 17.66
CA ASP A 244 -4.53 -10.70 17.48
C ASP A 244 -3.12 -10.72 16.88
N TYR A 245 -2.87 -9.80 15.95
CA TYR A 245 -1.54 -9.53 15.41
C TYR A 245 -1.14 -8.09 15.71
N ASN A 246 0.12 -7.89 16.00
CA ASN A 246 0.69 -6.55 16.11
C ASN A 246 2.13 -6.57 15.60
N GLY A 247 2.67 -5.39 15.33
CA GLY A 247 4.05 -5.26 14.95
C GLY A 247 4.42 -3.83 14.59
N PHE A 248 5.70 -3.61 14.44
CA PHE A 248 6.25 -2.32 14.07
C PHE A 248 7.32 -2.44 13.00
N SER A 249 7.54 -1.35 12.31
CA SER A 249 8.64 -1.19 11.36
C SER A 249 9.32 0.14 11.59
N ILE A 250 10.65 0.13 11.56
CA ILE A 250 11.47 1.35 11.56
C ILE A 250 12.36 1.31 10.33
N TYR A 251 12.34 2.37 9.55
CA TYR A 251 13.10 2.44 8.31
C TYR A 251 13.58 3.84 7.99
N GLY A 252 14.68 3.91 7.27
CA GLY A 252 15.23 5.18 6.85
C GLY A 252 16.16 5.05 5.65
N ASN A 253 16.46 6.18 5.07
CA ASN A 253 17.44 6.30 4.01
C ASN A 253 18.26 7.58 4.14
N ALA A 254 19.45 7.57 3.53
CA ALA A 254 20.27 8.75 3.37
C ALA A 254 20.81 8.84 1.93
N ALA A 255 20.69 10.01 1.34
CA ALA A 255 21.27 10.29 0.03
C ALA A 255 22.77 10.59 0.17
N LEU A 256 23.61 9.70 -0.35
CA LEU A 256 25.07 9.91 -0.43
C LEU A 256 25.42 10.79 -1.60
N SER A 257 24.61 10.78 -2.66
CA SER A 257 24.73 11.63 -3.84
C SER A 257 23.37 11.76 -4.54
N LYS A 258 23.31 12.51 -5.64
CA LYS A 258 22.10 12.58 -6.48
C LYS A 258 21.70 11.22 -7.07
N GLN A 259 22.63 10.28 -7.17
CA GLN A 259 22.46 8.99 -7.82
C GLN A 259 22.45 7.83 -6.83
N VAL A 260 22.95 7.99 -5.62
CA VAL A 260 23.17 6.91 -4.66
C VAL A 260 22.50 7.23 -3.33
N ASP A 261 21.61 6.34 -2.91
CA ASP A 261 21.01 6.35 -1.59
C ASP A 261 21.41 5.06 -0.85
N VAL A 262 21.60 5.13 0.46
CA VAL A 262 21.65 3.97 1.36
C VAL A 262 20.38 3.90 2.16
N TYR A 263 19.92 2.70 2.48
CA TYR A 263 18.71 2.50 3.27
C TYR A 263 18.83 1.30 4.19
N LEU A 264 18.03 1.34 5.24
CA LEU A 264 17.86 0.23 6.16
C LEU A 264 16.41 0.18 6.66
N ARG A 265 15.98 -1.02 7.06
CA ARG A 265 14.69 -1.26 7.69
C ARG A 265 14.79 -2.45 8.62
N TYR A 266 14.09 -2.36 9.74
CA TYR A 266 13.85 -3.46 10.67
C TYR A 266 12.35 -3.58 10.91
N ASP A 267 11.85 -4.80 10.86
CA ASP A 267 10.48 -5.19 11.15
C ASP A 267 10.45 -6.19 12.30
N ASP A 268 9.44 -6.05 13.14
CA ASP A 268 9.09 -7.01 14.18
C ASP A 268 7.57 -7.18 14.17
N CYS A 269 7.11 -8.42 14.06
CA CYS A 269 5.70 -8.75 13.95
C CYS A 269 5.37 -9.95 14.82
N SER A 270 4.13 -10.05 15.27
CA SER A 270 3.60 -11.22 15.98
C SER A 270 3.95 -12.53 15.26
N ASP A 271 3.89 -13.64 15.96
CA ASP A 271 4.31 -14.97 15.53
C ASP A 271 5.83 -15.05 15.28
N ASP A 272 6.61 -14.32 16.11
CA ASP A 272 8.09 -14.27 16.10
C ASP A 272 8.69 -13.99 14.71
N LYS A 273 8.01 -13.15 13.92
CA LYS A 273 8.48 -12.75 12.59
C LYS A 273 9.28 -11.47 12.66
N GLN A 274 10.53 -11.57 12.32
CA GLN A 274 11.43 -10.43 12.24
C GLN A 274 12.08 -10.35 10.86
N ALA A 275 12.37 -9.14 10.42
CA ALA A 275 13.12 -8.92 9.20
C ALA A 275 14.05 -7.72 9.33
N PHE A 276 15.24 -7.86 8.78
CA PHE A 276 16.18 -6.76 8.63
C PHE A 276 16.62 -6.67 7.17
N ILE A 277 16.67 -5.46 6.64
CA ILE A 277 17.18 -5.19 5.31
C ILE A 277 18.10 -3.97 5.33
N ALA A 278 19.22 -4.09 4.67
CA ALA A 278 20.14 -2.99 4.40
C ALA A 278 20.60 -3.03 2.95
N GLY A 279 20.70 -1.89 2.30
CA GLY A 279 21.07 -1.83 0.91
C GLY A 279 21.46 -0.46 0.42
N VAL A 280 21.93 -0.49 -0.83
CA VAL A 280 22.29 0.71 -1.58
C VAL A 280 21.40 0.77 -2.81
N GLN A 281 20.77 1.91 -3.07
CA GLN A 281 20.09 2.17 -4.33
C GLN A 281 20.97 3.03 -5.23
N TRP A 282 21.21 2.55 -6.43
CA TRP A 282 21.85 3.31 -7.49
C TRP A 282 20.84 3.65 -8.59
N LYS A 283 20.62 4.94 -8.83
CA LYS A 283 19.81 5.49 -9.90
C LYS A 283 20.68 5.56 -11.16
N VAL A 284 20.68 4.48 -11.97
CA VAL A 284 21.48 4.36 -13.19
C VAL A 284 21.04 5.39 -14.23
N GLY A 285 19.78 5.82 -14.17
CA GLY A 285 19.21 6.86 -15.02
C GLY A 285 17.78 7.18 -14.55
N LYS A 286 17.05 7.89 -15.38
CA LYS A 286 15.68 8.32 -15.06
C LYS A 286 14.72 7.14 -14.79
N TYR A 287 14.93 6.02 -15.47
CA TYR A 287 13.98 4.93 -15.57
C TYR A 287 14.47 3.64 -14.91
N VAL A 288 15.74 3.55 -14.52
CA VAL A 288 16.36 2.33 -14.01
C VAL A 288 17.01 2.57 -12.66
N LYS A 289 16.72 1.69 -11.72
CA LYS A 289 17.36 1.64 -10.40
C LYS A 289 17.87 0.23 -10.14
N LEU A 290 19.05 0.13 -9.61
CA LEU A 290 19.66 -1.11 -9.14
C LEU A 290 19.88 -1.01 -7.63
N SER A 291 19.67 -2.10 -6.92
CA SER A 291 19.85 -2.10 -5.49
C SER A 291 20.44 -3.43 -5.00
N PRO A 292 21.77 -3.49 -4.85
CA PRO A 292 22.35 -4.53 -4.01
C PRO A 292 21.87 -4.36 -2.57
N ASN A 293 21.37 -5.46 -1.97
CA ASN A 293 20.88 -5.46 -0.61
C ASN A 293 21.05 -6.82 0.05
N PHE A 294 21.16 -6.78 1.36
CA PHE A 294 21.17 -7.92 2.25
C PHE A 294 19.86 -7.99 3.01
N ARG A 295 19.32 -9.19 3.20
CA ARG A 295 18.12 -9.44 3.99
C ARG A 295 18.37 -10.58 4.98
N TRP A 296 17.94 -10.36 6.20
CA TRP A 296 17.77 -11.38 7.22
C TRP A 296 16.29 -11.46 7.56
N ASN A 297 15.75 -12.68 7.59
CA ASN A 297 14.41 -12.95 8.05
C ASN A 297 14.47 -14.05 9.12
N HIS A 298 13.65 -13.89 10.14
CA HIS A 298 13.40 -14.85 11.18
C HIS A 298 11.91 -15.17 11.18
N ASP A 299 11.56 -16.45 11.11
CA ASP A 299 10.16 -16.89 11.10
C ASP A 299 10.07 -18.23 11.84
N ASP A 300 9.28 -18.28 12.92
CA ASP A 300 9.05 -19.47 13.74
C ASP A 300 7.85 -20.32 13.26
N ALA A 301 7.30 -20.05 12.09
CA ALA A 301 6.04 -20.62 11.59
C ALA A 301 6.00 -22.16 11.48
N TYR A 302 7.13 -22.87 11.71
CA TYR A 302 7.21 -24.33 11.56
C TYR A 302 7.81 -25.07 12.77
N GLY A 303 7.81 -24.44 13.95
CA GLY A 303 8.26 -25.10 15.20
C GLY A 303 9.76 -25.29 15.29
N GLY A 304 10.53 -24.52 14.56
CA GLY A 304 11.98 -24.40 14.64
C GLY A 304 12.43 -23.07 14.07
N TYR A 305 13.19 -22.32 14.87
CA TYR A 305 13.73 -21.02 14.46
C TYR A 305 14.52 -21.18 13.17
N GLN A 306 14.04 -20.58 12.09
CA GLN A 306 14.77 -20.55 10.82
C GLN A 306 15.19 -19.13 10.49
N ASP A 307 16.46 -18.87 10.68
CA ASP A 307 17.10 -17.69 10.14
C ASP A 307 17.41 -17.87 8.66
N SER A 308 16.96 -16.95 7.86
CA SER A 308 17.27 -16.89 6.43
C SER A 308 18.14 -15.67 6.15
N TYR A 309 19.27 -15.89 5.52
CA TYR A 309 20.21 -14.85 5.10
C TYR A 309 20.29 -14.82 3.57
N MET A 310 19.96 -13.70 2.98
CA MET A 310 19.85 -13.57 1.52
C MET A 310 20.56 -12.32 1.01
N GLY A 311 21.24 -12.46 -0.11
CA GLY A 311 21.75 -11.33 -0.90
C GLY A 311 20.90 -11.12 -2.13
N TYR A 312 20.57 -9.87 -2.45
CA TYR A 312 19.80 -9.51 -3.62
C TYR A 312 20.50 -8.43 -4.43
N ILE A 313 20.30 -8.49 -5.73
CA ILE A 313 20.44 -7.35 -6.63
C ILE A 313 19.05 -7.07 -7.18
N SER A 314 18.31 -6.20 -6.51
CA SER A 314 16.97 -5.80 -6.96
C SER A 314 17.07 -4.77 -8.07
N CYS A 315 16.21 -4.91 -9.08
CA CYS A 315 16.14 -4.03 -10.23
C CYS A 315 14.73 -3.47 -10.38
N TYR A 316 14.65 -2.16 -10.57
CA TYR A 316 13.44 -1.45 -10.99
C TYR A 316 13.67 -0.82 -12.34
N PHE A 317 12.73 -0.97 -13.24
CA PHE A 317 12.62 -0.11 -14.40
C PHE A 317 11.16 0.26 -14.66
N GLY A 318 10.96 1.53 -15.06
CA GLY A 318 9.60 2.03 -15.24
C GLY A 318 9.52 3.51 -15.55
N PHE A 319 8.32 3.95 -15.97
CA PHE A 319 8.02 5.35 -16.32
C PHE A 319 6.54 5.66 -16.09
#